data_90e149d88a0b9bcf87dd9bbb239e7391
#
_entry.id   90e149d88a0b9bcf87dd9bbb239e7391
#
_cell.length_a   1.000
_cell.length_b   1.000
_cell.length_c   1.000
_cell.angle_alpha   90.00
_cell.angle_beta   90.00
_cell.angle_gamma   90.00
#
_symmetry.space_group_name_H-M   'P 1'
#
loop_
_entity.id
_entity.type
_entity.pdbx_description
1 polymer ?
#
loop_
_entity_poly.entity_id
_entity_poly.type
_entity_poly.pdbx_seq_one_letter_code
_entity_poly.pdbx_strand_id
1 'polypeptide(L)'
;MVRFDPKNTLILVALEAELPNEMIPSWNVAYTGVGKVNAALKGSEYVARYKPMNLINFGTAGALNPELSGLLEVTQFFQRDMDARDMGFALGQTPFEEAPYV
;
A
#
# COMPACT_ATOMS: atom_id res chain seq x y z
N MET A 1 10.64 12.57 14.69
CA MET A 1 9.62 11.50 14.65
C MET A 1 8.38 11.99 13.93
N VAL A 2 7.94 11.26 12.96
CA VAL A 2 6.67 11.56 12.26
C VAL A 2 5.51 11.10 13.13
N ARG A 3 4.58 12.00 13.38
CA ARG A 3 3.33 11.66 14.06
C ARG A 3 2.18 11.75 13.08
N PHE A 4 1.33 10.74 13.09
CA PHE A 4 0.14 10.73 12.26
C PHE A 4 -1.07 11.18 13.10
N ASP A 5 -1.78 12.18 12.58
CA ASP A 5 -3.03 12.63 13.20
C ASP A 5 -4.19 11.90 12.51
N PRO A 6 -5.09 11.25 13.27
CA PRO A 6 -6.26 10.60 12.69
C PRO A 6 -7.07 11.48 11.75
N LYS A 7 -7.14 12.78 12.03
CA LYS A 7 -7.91 13.72 11.20
C LYS A 7 -7.27 13.98 9.83
N ASN A 8 -5.95 13.80 9.73
CA ASN A 8 -5.18 14.10 8.52
C ASN A 8 -4.65 12.85 7.83
N THR A 9 -5.01 11.69 8.32
CA THR A 9 -4.47 10.41 7.85
C THR A 9 -5.58 9.53 7.31
N LEU A 10 -5.35 8.95 6.15
CA LEU A 10 -6.20 7.91 5.57
C LEU A 10 -5.42 6.61 5.57
N ILE A 11 -6.04 5.55 6.09
CA ILE A 11 -5.46 4.21 6.08
C ILE A 11 -6.15 3.40 4.99
N LEU A 12 -5.39 2.93 4.01
CA LEU A 12 -5.88 2.04 2.96
C LEU A 12 -5.63 0.60 3.36
N VAL A 13 -6.69 -0.19 3.28
CA VAL A 13 -6.68 -1.62 3.62
C VAL A 13 -7.44 -2.37 2.53
N ALA A 14 -6.96 -3.53 2.12
CA ALA A 14 -7.63 -4.30 1.09
C ALA A 14 -8.96 -4.87 1.58
N LEU A 15 -8.96 -5.53 2.71
CA LEU A 15 -10.12 -6.23 3.27
C LEU A 15 -10.41 -5.78 4.69
N GLU A 16 -11.70 -5.63 4.99
CA GLU A 16 -12.15 -5.25 6.33
C GLU A 16 -11.61 -6.20 7.42
N ALA A 17 -11.50 -7.49 7.12
CA ALA A 17 -10.97 -8.47 8.05
C ALA A 17 -9.53 -8.21 8.48
N GLU A 18 -8.74 -7.51 7.66
CA GLU A 18 -7.35 -7.21 7.98
C GLU A 18 -7.21 -6.11 9.04
N LEU A 19 -8.14 -5.16 9.03
CA LEU A 19 -8.17 -4.08 10.02
C LEU A 19 -9.60 -3.55 10.14
N PRO A 20 -10.46 -4.18 10.97
CA PRO A 20 -11.81 -3.68 11.19
C PRO A 20 -11.79 -2.26 11.75
N ASN A 21 -12.63 -1.39 11.21
CA ASN A 21 -12.65 0.02 11.63
C ASN A 21 -13.00 0.19 13.11
N GLU A 22 -13.79 -0.71 13.67
CA GLU A 22 -14.14 -0.68 15.09
C GLU A 22 -12.95 -0.88 16.02
N MET A 23 -11.83 -1.41 15.53
CA MET A 23 -10.59 -1.52 16.32
C MET A 23 -9.87 -0.18 16.46
N ILE A 24 -10.09 0.72 15.51
CA ILE A 24 -9.46 2.05 15.48
C ILE A 24 -10.51 3.11 15.09
N PRO A 25 -11.56 3.31 15.91
CA PRO A 25 -12.73 4.10 15.52
C PRO A 25 -12.42 5.57 15.25
N SER A 26 -11.31 6.09 15.77
CA SER A 26 -10.92 7.49 15.55
C SER A 26 -10.22 7.73 14.23
N TRP A 27 -9.87 6.66 13.49
CA TRP A 27 -9.13 6.75 12.25
C TRP A 27 -10.03 6.56 11.03
N ASN A 28 -9.66 7.21 9.94
CA ASN A 28 -10.31 7.00 8.66
C ASN A 28 -9.67 5.79 7.96
N VAL A 29 -10.45 4.75 7.79
CA VAL A 29 -10.03 3.53 7.10
C VAL A 29 -10.85 3.39 5.82
N ALA A 30 -10.18 3.15 4.71
CA ALA A 30 -10.81 2.93 3.42
C ALA A 30 -10.43 1.55 2.90
N TYR A 31 -11.45 0.76 2.58
CA TYR A 31 -11.26 -0.60 2.04
C TYR A 31 -11.27 -0.55 0.52
N THR A 32 -10.16 -0.96 -0.08
CA THR A 32 -9.96 -0.85 -1.53
C THR A 32 -10.36 -2.08 -2.31
N GLY A 33 -10.46 -3.23 -1.65
CA GLY A 33 -10.49 -4.53 -2.32
C GLY A 33 -9.08 -5.03 -2.61
N VAL A 34 -8.99 -6.26 -3.07
CA VAL A 34 -7.71 -6.94 -3.29
C VAL A 34 -7.11 -6.55 -4.65
N GLY A 35 -5.80 -6.46 -4.68
CA GLY A 35 -5.03 -6.25 -5.90
C GLY A 35 -4.70 -4.79 -6.18
N LYS A 36 -3.64 -4.59 -6.97
CA LYS A 36 -3.11 -3.25 -7.24
C LYS A 36 -4.04 -2.39 -8.10
N VAL A 37 -4.87 -3.00 -8.94
CA VAL A 37 -5.86 -2.26 -9.74
C VAL A 37 -6.92 -1.65 -8.83
N ASN A 38 -7.47 -2.44 -7.90
CA ASN A 38 -8.41 -1.94 -6.89
C ASN A 38 -7.75 -0.90 -5.99
N ALA A 39 -6.51 -1.14 -5.59
CA ALA A 39 -5.77 -0.20 -4.75
C ALA A 39 -5.60 1.17 -5.45
N ALA A 40 -5.22 1.17 -6.72
CA ALA A 40 -5.06 2.40 -7.50
C ALA A 40 -6.39 3.12 -7.72
N LEU A 41 -7.42 2.38 -8.15
CA LEU A 41 -8.73 2.96 -8.46
C LEU A 41 -9.42 3.49 -7.22
N LYS A 42 -9.61 2.64 -6.22
CA LYS A 42 -10.31 3.01 -4.98
C LYS A 42 -9.47 3.96 -4.14
N GLY A 43 -8.16 3.73 -4.07
CA GLY A 43 -7.24 4.63 -3.37
C GLY A 43 -7.32 6.05 -3.92
N SER A 44 -7.31 6.20 -5.25
CA SER A 44 -7.43 7.51 -5.90
C SER A 44 -8.77 8.19 -5.57
N GLU A 45 -9.88 7.45 -5.58
CA GLU A 45 -11.19 7.98 -5.22
C GLU A 45 -11.23 8.47 -3.77
N TYR A 46 -10.69 7.70 -2.84
CA TYR A 46 -10.67 8.07 -1.42
C TYR A 46 -9.74 9.24 -1.16
N VAL A 47 -8.57 9.28 -1.78
CA VAL A 47 -7.64 10.41 -1.63
C VAL A 47 -8.28 11.71 -2.15
N ALA A 48 -8.97 11.64 -3.28
CA ALA A 48 -9.67 12.79 -3.83
C ALA A 48 -10.79 13.29 -2.91
N ARG A 49 -11.48 12.37 -2.23
CA ARG A 49 -12.59 12.69 -1.31
C ARG A 49 -12.10 13.26 0.01
N TYR A 50 -11.15 12.58 0.66
CA TYR A 50 -10.70 12.92 2.02
C TYR A 50 -9.56 13.93 2.05
N LYS A 51 -8.80 14.04 0.97
CA LYS A 51 -7.63 14.94 0.86
C LYS A 51 -6.70 14.82 2.07
N PRO A 52 -6.25 13.61 2.40
CA PRO A 52 -5.42 13.41 3.58
C PRO A 52 -4.04 14.02 3.39
N MET A 53 -3.40 14.40 4.49
CA MET A 53 -1.98 14.79 4.49
C MET A 53 -1.08 13.58 4.53
N ASN A 54 -1.54 12.48 5.10
CA ASN A 54 -0.80 11.24 5.24
C ASN A 54 -1.62 10.08 4.72
N LEU A 55 -0.96 9.17 4.04
CA LEU A 55 -1.56 7.94 3.51
C LEU A 55 -0.76 6.76 4.03
N ILE A 56 -1.44 5.83 4.71
CA ILE A 56 -0.84 4.61 5.22
C ILE A 56 -1.50 3.44 4.51
N ASN A 57 -0.70 2.56 3.94
CA ASN A 57 -1.18 1.27 3.46
C ASN A 57 -0.92 0.23 4.53
N PHE A 58 -1.96 -0.47 4.97
CA PHE A 58 -1.89 -1.53 5.96
C PHE A 58 -2.51 -2.80 5.40
N GLY A 59 -1.82 -3.92 5.59
CA GLY A 59 -2.33 -5.19 5.09
C GLY A 59 -1.46 -6.36 5.48
N THR A 60 -1.76 -7.51 4.92
CA THR A 60 -1.06 -8.76 5.18
C THR A 60 -0.24 -9.17 3.97
N ALA A 61 0.87 -9.86 4.23
CA ALA A 61 1.75 -10.38 3.19
C ALA A 61 2.37 -11.70 3.64
N GLY A 62 2.72 -12.54 2.67
CA GLY A 62 3.47 -13.76 2.94
C GLY A 62 4.95 -13.46 3.12
N ALA A 63 5.54 -13.97 4.18
CA ALA A 63 6.96 -13.84 4.43
C ALA A 63 7.75 -14.87 3.61
N LEU A 64 8.68 -14.41 2.80
CA LEU A 64 9.62 -15.28 2.09
C LEU A 64 10.77 -15.70 3.00
N ASN A 65 11.13 -14.87 3.95
CA ASN A 65 12.10 -15.18 4.98
C ASN A 65 11.36 -15.63 6.24
N PRO A 66 11.56 -16.90 6.71
CA PRO A 66 10.83 -17.44 7.85
C PRO A 66 11.15 -16.75 9.18
N GLU A 67 12.20 -15.94 9.24
CA GLU A 67 12.54 -15.16 10.43
C GLU A 67 11.70 -13.89 10.58
N LEU A 68 11.01 -13.49 9.52
CA LEU A 68 10.14 -12.30 9.54
C LEU A 68 8.75 -12.65 10.05
N SER A 69 8.28 -11.90 11.03
CA SER A 69 6.92 -12.04 11.58
C SER A 69 6.49 -10.75 12.26
N GLY A 70 5.19 -10.67 12.56
CA GLY A 70 4.62 -9.52 13.24
C GLY A 70 4.42 -8.32 12.33
N LEU A 71 4.30 -7.16 12.94
CA LEU A 71 4.09 -5.89 12.23
C LEU A 71 5.42 -5.36 11.73
N LEU A 72 5.52 -5.14 10.43
CA LEU A 72 6.73 -4.67 9.78
C LEU A 72 6.45 -3.40 8.98
N GLU A 73 7.34 -2.44 9.06
CA GLU A 73 7.33 -1.28 8.19
C GLU A 73 8.07 -1.63 6.90
N VAL A 74 7.37 -1.54 5.76
CA VAL A 74 7.95 -1.84 4.45
C VAL A 74 8.50 -0.56 3.85
N THR A 75 9.74 -0.61 3.38
CA THR A 75 10.44 0.55 2.85
C THR A 75 10.61 0.54 1.33
N GLN A 76 10.47 -0.61 0.69
CA GLN A 76 10.58 -0.74 -0.77
C GLN A 76 9.55 -1.72 -1.30
N PHE A 77 8.98 -1.40 -2.44
CA PHE A 77 7.98 -2.21 -3.12
C PHE A 77 8.42 -2.51 -4.54
N PHE A 78 8.22 -3.75 -4.98
CA PHE A 78 8.53 -4.17 -6.34
C PHE A 78 7.26 -4.71 -7.01
N GLN A 79 7.08 -4.39 -8.28
CA GLN A 79 6.05 -5.04 -9.09
C GLN A 79 6.62 -6.35 -9.62
N ARG A 80 6.43 -7.46 -8.88
CA ARG A 80 7.02 -8.73 -9.24
C ARG A 80 6.55 -9.27 -10.60
N ASP A 81 5.38 -8.86 -11.04
CA ASP A 81 4.78 -9.27 -12.32
C ASP A 81 5.11 -8.31 -13.46
N MET A 82 5.91 -7.28 -13.21
CA MET A 82 6.40 -6.37 -14.25
C MET A 82 7.72 -6.90 -14.79
N ASP A 83 7.72 -7.37 -16.01
CA ASP A 83 8.91 -7.89 -16.66
C ASP A 83 9.03 -7.32 -18.08
N ALA A 84 9.81 -6.28 -18.22
CA ALA A 84 10.12 -5.65 -19.49
C ALA A 84 11.61 -5.79 -19.83
N ARG A 85 12.24 -6.89 -19.38
CA ARG A 85 13.67 -7.14 -19.62
C ARG A 85 14.00 -7.23 -21.10
N ASP A 86 13.10 -7.74 -21.93
CA ASP A 86 13.28 -7.80 -23.38
C ASP A 86 13.40 -6.41 -24.02
N MET A 87 12.91 -5.38 -23.33
CA MET A 87 13.00 -3.98 -23.77
C MET A 87 14.17 -3.25 -23.12
N GLY A 88 15.00 -3.94 -22.34
CA GLY A 88 16.18 -3.37 -21.70
C GLY A 88 15.95 -2.82 -20.29
N PHE A 89 14.81 -3.09 -19.68
CA PHE A 89 14.51 -2.66 -18.32
C PHE A 89 14.80 -3.78 -17.32
N ALA A 90 14.94 -3.42 -16.03
CA ALA A 90 15.16 -4.40 -14.98
C ALA A 90 13.87 -5.13 -14.63
N LEU A 91 13.98 -6.34 -14.09
CA LEU A 91 12.83 -7.07 -13.57
C LEU A 91 12.14 -6.25 -12.45
N GLY A 92 10.82 -6.11 -12.52
CA GLY A 92 10.04 -5.30 -11.58
C GLY A 92 10.02 -3.82 -11.87
N GLN A 93 10.79 -3.38 -12.85
CA GLN A 93 10.85 -1.97 -13.26
C GLN A 93 9.73 -1.66 -14.26
N THR A 94 8.95 -0.62 -13.95
CA THR A 94 8.02 -0.05 -14.93
C THR A 94 8.83 0.66 -16.01
N PRO A 95 8.61 0.37 -17.31
CA PRO A 95 9.34 1.03 -18.38
C PRO A 95 9.36 2.55 -18.24
N PHE A 96 10.54 3.14 -18.45
CA PHE A 96 10.81 4.57 -18.36
C PHE A 96 10.77 5.17 -16.94
N GLU A 97 10.54 4.36 -15.92
CA GLU A 97 10.76 4.73 -14.53
C GLU A 97 12.22 4.45 -14.15
N GLU A 98 12.75 5.19 -13.18
CA GLU A 98 14.19 5.10 -12.86
C GLU A 98 14.57 3.86 -12.06
N ALA A 99 13.63 3.29 -11.30
CA ALA A 99 13.93 2.18 -10.40
C ALA A 99 12.84 1.11 -10.46
N PRO A 100 13.19 -0.17 -10.12
CA PRO A 100 12.20 -1.25 -10.09
C PRO A 100 11.30 -1.23 -8.85
N TYR A 101 11.53 -0.34 -7.92
CA TYR A 101 10.76 -0.23 -6.67
C TYR A 101 10.12 1.16 -6.52
N VAL A 102 9.14 1.27 -5.67
CA VAL A 102 8.43 2.50 -5.33
C VAL A 102 8.59 2.84 -3.87
#